data_ac090380efef44bc19e5d92f7c03ad94
#
_entry.id   ac090380efef44bc19e5d92f7c03ad94
#
_cell.length_a   1.000
_cell.length_b   1.000
_cell.length_c   1.000
_cell.angle_alpha   90.00
_cell.angle_beta   90.00
_cell.angle_gamma   90.00
#
_symmetry.space_group_name_H-M   'P 1'
#
loop_
_entity.id
_entity.type
_entity.pdbx_description
1 polymer ?
#
loop_
_entity_poly.entity_id
_entity_poly.type
_entity_poly.pdbx_seq_one_letter_code
_entity_poly.pdbx_strand_id
1 'polypeptide(L)'
;RYNIRLAEKRGVTIEEDDSDAAFEKFWELTDQTAKRQGFYAHDKRYFELMWATLKNKIAHLFVAKYQGEILATWIIFKYGDKIYYPYGASSDEHRELQAPSLMIWKTALWGKAQGCKIYDLWGVEEGKGFTDFKVKFGPKTVEFVGTYDLIINPPLYWAFRIMEWIRWQILGRARHMRGILPA
;
A
#
# COMPACT_ATOMS: atom_id res chain seq x y z
N ARG A 1 0.71 14.22 15.13
CA ARG A 1 0.09 14.00 16.47
C ARG A 1 -1.36 14.47 16.52
N TYR A 2 -1.65 15.67 15.98
CA TYR A 2 -3.02 16.22 15.98
C TYR A 2 -4.02 15.28 15.29
N ASN A 3 -3.75 14.84 14.06
CA ASN A 3 -4.64 13.96 13.28
C ASN A 3 -4.87 12.60 13.95
N ILE A 4 -3.87 12.04 14.62
CA ILE A 4 -4.00 10.77 15.38
C ILE A 4 -5.02 10.94 16.49
N ARG A 5 -4.85 11.98 17.32
CA ARG A 5 -5.79 12.27 18.42
C ARG A 5 -7.18 12.62 17.92
N LEU A 6 -7.28 13.32 16.80
CA LEU A 6 -8.54 13.67 16.17
C LEU A 6 -9.31 12.41 15.75
N ALA A 7 -8.64 11.46 15.07
CA ALA A 7 -9.24 10.20 14.67
C ALA A 7 -9.73 9.39 15.87
N GLU A 8 -8.91 9.24 16.91
CA GLU A 8 -9.31 8.55 18.16
C GLU A 8 -10.51 9.24 18.82
N LYS A 9 -10.49 10.56 18.95
CA LYS A 9 -11.59 11.33 19.55
C LYS A 9 -12.90 11.20 18.77
N ARG A 10 -12.82 11.05 17.45
CA ARG A 10 -13.98 10.86 16.57
C ARG A 10 -14.48 9.43 16.50
N GLY A 11 -13.85 8.51 17.22
CA GLY A 11 -14.29 7.13 17.34
C GLY A 11 -13.79 6.20 16.25
N VAL A 12 -12.72 6.57 15.52
CA VAL A 12 -12.06 5.65 14.62
C VAL A 12 -11.29 4.61 15.44
N THR A 13 -11.50 3.34 15.14
CA THR A 13 -10.77 2.21 15.73
C THR A 13 -9.90 1.53 14.71
N ILE A 14 -8.78 0.95 15.16
CA ILE A 14 -7.88 0.15 14.33
C ILE A 14 -7.79 -1.23 14.95
N GLU A 15 -8.01 -2.24 14.15
CA GLU A 15 -7.88 -3.63 14.56
C GLU A 15 -7.19 -4.47 13.48
N GLU A 16 -6.58 -5.57 13.88
CA GLU A 16 -6.14 -6.62 12.97
C GLU A 16 -7.35 -7.50 12.67
N ASP A 17 -7.67 -7.68 11.40
CA ASP A 17 -8.83 -8.43 10.95
C ASP A 17 -8.43 -9.28 9.74
N ASP A 18 -8.26 -10.56 9.96
CA ASP A 18 -7.81 -11.52 8.95
C ASP A 18 -8.96 -12.28 8.29
N SER A 19 -10.20 -11.82 8.47
CA SER A 19 -11.38 -12.40 7.84
C SER A 19 -11.40 -12.22 6.33
N ASP A 20 -12.10 -13.11 5.65
CA ASP A 20 -12.29 -13.01 4.20
C ASP A 20 -13.06 -11.73 3.82
N ALA A 21 -13.98 -11.28 4.68
CA ALA A 21 -14.71 -10.03 4.47
C ALA A 21 -13.78 -8.81 4.51
N ALA A 22 -12.82 -8.76 5.45
CA ALA A 22 -11.83 -7.69 5.54
C ALA A 22 -10.89 -7.73 4.31
N PHE A 23 -10.52 -8.91 3.83
CA PHE A 23 -9.70 -9.04 2.63
C PHE A 23 -10.44 -8.60 1.36
N GLU A 24 -11.71 -8.95 1.19
CA GLU A 24 -12.53 -8.45 0.08
C GLU A 24 -12.65 -6.91 0.13
N LYS A 25 -12.83 -6.33 1.31
CA LYS A 25 -12.85 -4.87 1.46
C LYS A 25 -11.49 -4.23 1.15
N PHE A 26 -10.38 -4.90 1.51
CA PHE A 26 -9.03 -4.47 1.10
C PHE A 26 -8.91 -4.43 -0.43
N TRP A 27 -9.39 -5.46 -1.13
CA TRP A 27 -9.35 -5.48 -2.59
C TRP A 27 -10.21 -4.35 -3.19
N GLU A 28 -11.43 -4.20 -2.72
CA GLU A 28 -12.34 -3.13 -3.17
C GLU A 28 -11.70 -1.74 -3.05
N LEU A 29 -11.18 -1.42 -1.85
CA LEU A 29 -10.54 -0.12 -1.60
C LEU A 29 -9.24 0.06 -2.40
N THR A 30 -8.50 -1.03 -2.65
CA THR A 30 -7.28 -1.01 -3.47
C THR A 30 -7.62 -0.68 -4.92
N ASP A 31 -8.63 -1.31 -5.50
CA ASP A 31 -9.11 -1.04 -6.86
C ASP A 31 -9.61 0.40 -7.01
N GLN A 32 -10.42 0.89 -6.06
CA GLN A 32 -10.88 2.28 -6.01
C GLN A 32 -9.70 3.26 -5.93
N THR A 33 -8.73 2.99 -5.07
CA THR A 33 -7.54 3.84 -4.89
C THR A 33 -6.68 3.85 -6.16
N ALA A 34 -6.49 2.71 -6.80
CA ALA A 34 -5.72 2.60 -8.04
C ALA A 34 -6.38 3.38 -9.18
N LYS A 35 -7.71 3.27 -9.35
CA LYS A 35 -8.47 4.03 -10.33
C LYS A 35 -8.37 5.53 -10.09
N ARG A 36 -8.57 5.98 -8.86
CA ARG A 36 -8.51 7.38 -8.47
C ARG A 36 -7.14 8.01 -8.67
N GLN A 37 -6.08 7.31 -8.27
CA GLN A 37 -4.70 7.82 -8.33
C GLN A 37 -3.98 7.53 -9.65
N GLY A 38 -4.60 6.76 -10.55
CA GLY A 38 -4.07 6.47 -11.87
C GLY A 38 -2.81 5.61 -11.86
N PHE A 39 -2.61 4.76 -10.84
CA PHE A 39 -1.50 3.80 -10.83
C PHE A 39 -1.97 2.38 -11.16
N TYR A 40 -1.05 1.55 -11.60
CA TYR A 40 -1.31 0.14 -11.88
C TYR A 40 -1.16 -0.68 -10.60
N ALA A 41 -2.27 -1.15 -10.04
CA ALA A 41 -2.25 -2.15 -8.98
C ALA A 41 -2.11 -3.56 -9.56
N HIS A 42 -1.57 -4.49 -8.78
CA HIS A 42 -1.67 -5.90 -9.11
C HIS A 42 -3.14 -6.33 -9.20
N ASP A 43 -3.42 -7.40 -9.94
CA ASP A 43 -4.76 -7.94 -10.06
C ASP A 43 -5.22 -8.66 -8.76
N LYS A 44 -6.51 -8.97 -8.68
CA LYS A 44 -7.11 -9.64 -7.52
C LYS A 44 -6.43 -10.98 -7.23
N ARG A 45 -6.13 -11.75 -8.29
CA ARG A 45 -5.51 -13.07 -8.17
C ARG A 45 -4.12 -13.01 -7.51
N TYR A 46 -3.34 -11.96 -7.83
CA TYR A 46 -2.06 -11.74 -7.17
C TYR A 46 -2.23 -11.56 -5.66
N PHE A 47 -3.18 -10.69 -5.25
CA PHE A 47 -3.43 -10.44 -3.83
C PHE A 47 -4.01 -11.65 -3.12
N GLU A 48 -4.91 -12.42 -3.75
CA GLU A 48 -5.45 -13.66 -3.22
C GLU A 48 -4.33 -14.70 -2.96
N LEU A 49 -3.44 -14.89 -3.94
CA LEU A 49 -2.32 -15.82 -3.82
C LEU A 49 -1.32 -15.38 -2.74
N MET A 50 -0.98 -14.09 -2.73
CA MET A 50 -0.12 -13.50 -1.71
C MET A 50 -0.72 -13.68 -0.32
N TRP A 51 -2.00 -13.35 -0.14
CA TRP A 51 -2.72 -13.47 1.13
C TRP A 51 -2.80 -14.93 1.58
N ALA A 52 -3.22 -15.85 0.72
CA ALA A 52 -3.30 -17.29 1.04
C ALA A 52 -1.95 -17.87 1.46
N THR A 53 -0.84 -17.34 0.91
CA THR A 53 0.51 -17.85 1.19
C THR A 53 1.11 -17.26 2.47
N LEU A 54 0.87 -15.97 2.74
CA LEU A 54 1.58 -15.18 3.76
C LEU A 54 0.72 -14.84 4.98
N LYS A 55 -0.60 -14.95 4.90
CA LYS A 55 -1.55 -14.72 6.01
C LYS A 55 -1.10 -15.47 7.27
N ASN A 56 -1.15 -14.81 8.42
CA ASN A 56 -0.79 -15.34 9.73
C ASN A 56 0.68 -15.80 9.88
N LYS A 57 1.53 -15.52 8.88
CA LYS A 57 2.98 -15.80 8.93
C LYS A 57 3.77 -14.50 8.84
N ILE A 58 3.57 -13.78 7.75
CA ILE A 58 4.28 -12.54 7.41
C ILE A 58 3.28 -11.41 7.22
N ALA A 59 2.15 -11.68 6.57
CA ALA A 59 1.13 -10.69 6.22
C ALA A 59 0.05 -10.58 7.30
N HIS A 60 -0.21 -9.35 7.72
CA HIS A 60 -1.19 -8.95 8.71
C HIS A 60 -2.08 -7.87 8.11
N LEU A 61 -3.39 -8.07 8.12
CA LEU A 61 -4.35 -7.11 7.59
C LEU A 61 -4.92 -6.28 8.72
N PHE A 62 -4.74 -4.98 8.63
CA PHE A 62 -5.31 -4.00 9.54
C PHE A 62 -6.42 -3.24 8.87
N VAL A 63 -7.49 -3.00 9.61
CA VAL A 63 -8.64 -2.21 9.19
C VAL A 63 -8.87 -1.03 10.12
N ALA A 64 -9.22 0.10 9.53
CA ALA A 64 -9.71 1.26 10.26
C ALA A 64 -11.23 1.29 10.16
N LYS A 65 -11.93 1.24 11.29
CA LYS A 65 -13.40 1.24 11.35
C LYS A 65 -13.94 2.51 11.99
N TYR A 66 -15.08 2.95 11.48
CA TYR A 66 -15.88 4.02 12.05
C TYR A 66 -17.36 3.65 11.93
N GLN A 67 -18.09 3.63 13.03
CA GLN A 67 -19.51 3.23 13.10
C GLN A 67 -19.81 1.88 12.41
N GLY A 68 -18.86 0.94 12.48
CA GLY A 68 -18.98 -0.39 11.87
C GLY A 68 -18.50 -0.46 10.41
N GLU A 69 -18.22 0.66 9.77
CA GLU A 69 -17.76 0.75 8.39
C GLU A 69 -16.23 0.78 8.30
N ILE A 70 -15.66 0.06 7.32
CA ILE A 70 -14.22 0.04 7.07
C ILE A 70 -13.84 1.20 6.16
N LEU A 71 -13.07 2.16 6.68
CA LEU A 71 -12.61 3.34 5.97
C LEU A 71 -11.23 3.20 5.34
N ALA A 72 -10.38 2.34 5.89
CA ALA A 72 -9.06 2.08 5.35
C ALA A 72 -8.61 0.66 5.69
N THR A 73 -7.78 0.10 4.82
CA THR A 73 -7.24 -1.25 4.97
C THR A 73 -5.76 -1.25 4.60
N TRP A 74 -4.93 -1.87 5.45
CA TRP A 74 -3.49 -1.96 5.24
C TRP A 74 -3.01 -3.39 5.42
N ILE A 75 -2.22 -3.90 4.47
CA ILE A 75 -1.46 -5.12 4.66
C ILE A 75 -0.06 -4.71 5.10
N ILE A 76 0.30 -5.15 6.30
CA ILE A 76 1.62 -4.96 6.91
C ILE A 76 2.35 -6.30 6.86
N PHE A 77 3.60 -6.28 6.39
CA PHE A 77 4.46 -7.45 6.49
C PHE A 77 5.34 -7.35 7.71
N LYS A 78 5.42 -8.43 8.49
CA LYS A 78 6.36 -8.58 9.60
C LYS A 78 7.41 -9.63 9.24
N TYR A 79 8.68 -9.24 9.23
CA TYR A 79 9.77 -10.16 8.99
C TYR A 79 11.01 -9.77 9.82
N GLY A 80 11.52 -10.71 10.61
CA GLY A 80 12.60 -10.44 11.56
C GLY A 80 12.19 -9.36 12.57
N ASP A 81 13.03 -8.36 12.74
CA ASP A 81 12.83 -7.21 13.64
C ASP A 81 12.22 -5.98 12.96
N LYS A 82 11.56 -6.18 11.80
CA LYS A 82 11.00 -5.12 10.98
C LYS A 82 9.54 -5.37 10.63
N ILE A 83 8.80 -4.29 10.49
CA ILE A 83 7.51 -4.28 9.79
C ILE A 83 7.61 -3.40 8.55
N TYR A 84 6.85 -3.75 7.53
CA TYR A 84 6.85 -3.09 6.23
C TYR A 84 5.42 -2.73 5.85
N TYR A 85 5.25 -1.56 5.22
CA TYR A 85 3.96 -1.08 4.72
C TYR A 85 3.92 -1.07 3.18
N PRO A 86 3.78 -2.25 2.52
CA PRO A 86 3.75 -2.33 1.07
C PRO A 86 2.40 -1.94 0.45
N TYR A 87 1.28 -2.24 1.11
CA TYR A 87 -0.05 -2.05 0.56
C TYR A 87 -0.98 -1.36 1.54
N GLY A 88 -1.62 -0.29 1.07
CA GLY A 88 -2.63 0.41 1.83
C GLY A 88 -3.60 1.13 0.91
N ALA A 89 -4.88 1.07 1.30
CA ALA A 89 -5.96 1.72 0.60
C ALA A 89 -6.89 2.41 1.59
N SER A 90 -7.58 3.43 1.13
CA SER A 90 -8.57 4.15 1.93
C SER A 90 -9.73 4.61 1.07
N SER A 91 -10.93 4.61 1.66
CA SER A 91 -12.11 5.24 1.10
C SER A 91 -11.91 6.74 0.90
N ASP A 92 -12.68 7.30 0.00
CA ASP A 92 -12.85 8.75 -0.13
C ASP A 92 -13.82 9.32 0.90
N GLU A 93 -14.65 8.47 1.45
CA GLU A 93 -15.59 8.83 2.49
C GLU A 93 -14.88 9.10 3.80
N HIS A 94 -15.39 10.05 4.57
CA HIS A 94 -14.91 10.39 5.90
C HIS A 94 -13.40 10.72 6.00
N ARG A 95 -12.83 11.34 4.95
CA ARG A 95 -11.42 11.75 4.95
C ARG A 95 -11.05 12.68 6.10
N GLU A 96 -12.02 13.48 6.56
CA GLU A 96 -11.86 14.37 7.71
C GLU A 96 -11.58 13.62 9.01
N LEU A 97 -11.93 12.32 9.11
CA LEU A 97 -11.65 11.48 10.27
C LEU A 97 -10.18 11.08 10.41
N GLN A 98 -9.38 11.27 9.36
CA GLN A 98 -7.92 11.04 9.39
C GLN A 98 -7.54 9.58 9.74
N ALA A 99 -8.37 8.60 9.35
CA ALA A 99 -8.15 7.18 9.63
C ALA A 99 -6.74 6.66 9.25
N PRO A 100 -6.14 7.02 8.08
CA PRO A 100 -4.77 6.63 7.75
C PRO A 100 -3.72 7.13 8.75
N SER A 101 -3.92 8.31 9.35
CA SER A 101 -3.00 8.85 10.35
C SER A 101 -3.01 8.06 11.66
N LEU A 102 -4.16 7.52 12.04
CA LEU A 102 -4.28 6.63 13.19
C LEU A 102 -3.73 5.24 12.86
N MET A 103 -3.95 4.77 11.63
CA MET A 103 -3.49 3.47 11.15
C MET A 103 -1.97 3.33 11.29
N ILE A 104 -1.19 4.30 10.76
CA ILE A 104 0.28 4.26 10.86
C ILE A 104 0.77 4.25 12.31
N TRP A 105 0.08 4.97 13.21
CA TRP A 105 0.42 4.99 14.62
C TRP A 105 0.13 3.66 15.31
N LYS A 106 -1.05 3.09 15.10
CA LYS A 106 -1.45 1.81 15.72
C LYS A 106 -0.63 0.65 15.19
N THR A 107 -0.33 0.60 13.90
CA THR A 107 0.56 -0.43 13.32
C THR A 107 2.00 -0.29 13.82
N ALA A 108 2.50 0.93 14.05
CA ALA A 108 3.80 1.16 14.68
C ALA A 108 3.84 0.64 16.13
N LEU A 109 2.78 0.89 16.92
CA LEU A 109 2.65 0.36 18.28
C LEU A 109 2.56 -1.16 18.30
N TRP A 110 1.78 -1.74 17.37
CA TRP A 110 1.71 -3.19 17.19
C TRP A 110 3.07 -3.78 16.86
N GLY A 111 3.78 -3.23 15.88
CA GLY A 111 5.13 -3.69 15.53
C GLY A 111 6.10 -3.62 16.71
N LYS A 112 6.04 -2.54 17.49
CA LYS A 112 6.83 -2.40 18.72
C LYS A 112 6.48 -3.50 19.75
N ALA A 113 5.21 -3.79 19.95
CA ALA A 113 4.74 -4.86 20.83
C ALA A 113 5.20 -6.25 20.35
N GLN A 114 5.36 -6.43 19.04
CA GLN A 114 5.93 -7.63 18.41
C GLN A 114 7.47 -7.70 18.45
N GLY A 115 8.16 -6.76 19.14
CA GLY A 115 9.60 -6.70 19.23
C GLY A 115 10.30 -6.10 18.01
N CYS A 116 9.58 -5.54 17.06
CA CYS A 116 10.17 -4.90 15.89
C CYS A 116 10.82 -3.55 16.26
N LYS A 117 11.93 -3.25 15.60
CA LYS A 117 12.73 -2.03 15.83
C LYS A 117 12.58 -1.03 14.69
N ILE A 118 12.18 -1.50 13.51
CA ILE A 118 12.10 -0.70 12.29
C ILE A 118 10.70 -0.82 11.70
N TYR A 119 10.13 0.33 11.34
CA TYR A 119 8.94 0.41 10.50
C TYR A 119 9.33 1.00 9.15
N ASP A 120 9.43 0.14 8.15
CA ASP A 120 9.70 0.52 6.77
C ASP A 120 8.39 0.96 6.10
N LEU A 121 8.31 2.23 5.75
CA LEU A 121 7.13 2.80 5.08
C LEU A 121 7.11 2.55 3.57
N TRP A 122 8.03 1.68 3.09
CA TRP A 122 8.15 1.32 1.68
C TRP A 122 8.58 2.48 0.79
N GLY A 123 8.50 2.28 -0.54
CA GLY A 123 8.98 3.24 -1.51
C GLY A 123 8.37 4.65 -1.39
N VAL A 124 9.13 5.63 -1.85
CA VAL A 124 8.73 7.02 -2.01
C VAL A 124 8.89 7.43 -3.48
N GLU A 125 8.04 8.34 -3.94
CA GLU A 125 8.10 8.92 -5.28
C GLU A 125 7.78 10.40 -5.13
N GLU A 126 8.64 11.25 -5.64
CA GLU A 126 8.50 12.71 -5.53
C GLU A 126 7.21 13.19 -6.22
N GLY A 127 6.52 14.14 -5.60
CA GLY A 127 5.26 14.69 -6.12
C GLY A 127 4.03 13.79 -5.95
N LYS A 128 4.13 12.69 -5.23
CA LYS A 128 2.99 11.80 -4.94
C LYS A 128 2.44 12.02 -3.53
N GLY A 129 1.11 12.09 -3.42
CA GLY A 129 0.41 12.33 -2.16
C GLY A 129 0.70 11.28 -1.08
N PHE A 130 1.00 10.03 -1.45
CA PHE A 130 1.41 9.01 -0.49
C PHE A 130 2.79 9.29 0.11
N THR A 131 3.69 9.90 -0.65
CA THR A 131 5.00 10.36 -0.17
C THR A 131 4.82 11.50 0.82
N ASP A 132 4.00 12.51 0.47
CA ASP A 132 3.69 13.64 1.35
C ASP A 132 3.06 13.18 2.67
N PHE A 133 2.21 12.15 2.61
CA PHE A 133 1.64 11.54 3.80
C PHE A 133 2.72 10.90 4.70
N LYS A 134 3.63 10.10 4.12
CA LYS A 134 4.71 9.41 4.86
C LYS A 134 5.69 10.39 5.51
N VAL A 135 6.10 11.43 4.78
CA VAL A 135 7.07 12.44 5.25
C VAL A 135 6.58 13.16 6.52
N LYS A 136 5.26 13.34 6.71
CA LYS A 136 4.68 13.96 7.92
C LYS A 136 4.98 13.22 9.23
N PHE A 137 5.41 11.95 9.14
CA PHE A 137 5.80 11.15 10.30
C PHE A 137 7.30 11.21 10.60
N GLY A 138 8.08 11.96 9.80
CA GLY A 138 9.51 12.19 9.98
C GLY A 138 10.36 10.92 9.77
N PRO A 139 10.10 10.08 8.76
CA PRO A 139 10.92 8.91 8.51
C PRO A 139 12.32 9.33 8.04
N LYS A 140 13.30 8.45 8.29
CA LYS A 140 14.59 8.55 7.65
C LYS A 140 14.49 7.96 6.24
N THR A 141 14.78 8.76 5.22
CA THR A 141 14.92 8.24 3.85
C THR A 141 16.20 7.44 3.73
N VAL A 142 16.10 6.25 3.15
CA VAL A 142 17.25 5.38 2.84
C VAL A 142 17.32 5.25 1.33
N GLU A 143 18.43 5.67 0.77
CA GLU A 143 18.71 5.54 -0.65
C GLU A 143 19.48 4.23 -0.89
N PHE A 144 18.95 3.41 -1.78
CA PHE A 144 19.59 2.17 -2.19
C PHE A 144 20.54 2.43 -3.37
N VAL A 145 21.52 1.57 -3.55
CA VAL A 145 22.51 1.65 -4.65
C VAL A 145 21.85 1.67 -6.03
N GLY A 146 20.62 1.19 -6.14
CA GLY A 146 19.88 1.08 -7.39
C GLY A 146 19.90 -0.34 -7.97
N THR A 147 19.28 -0.49 -9.14
CA THR A 147 19.23 -1.75 -9.85
C THR A 147 20.22 -1.71 -11.00
N TYR A 148 21.05 -2.75 -11.11
CA TYR A 148 22.05 -2.92 -12.18
C TYR A 148 21.76 -4.20 -12.94
N ASP A 149 21.86 -4.12 -14.26
CA ASP A 149 21.73 -5.28 -15.13
C ASP A 149 23.11 -5.84 -15.49
N LEU A 150 23.34 -7.14 -15.25
CA LEU A 150 24.48 -7.86 -15.79
C LEU A 150 24.12 -8.38 -17.19
N ILE A 151 24.65 -7.75 -18.22
CA ILE A 151 24.36 -8.10 -19.61
C ILE A 151 25.21 -9.29 -20.03
N ILE A 152 24.60 -10.49 -20.05
CA ILE A 152 25.26 -11.74 -20.47
C ILE A 152 25.20 -11.90 -21.99
N ASN A 153 24.06 -11.54 -22.62
CA ASN A 153 23.85 -11.63 -24.07
C ASN A 153 23.30 -10.29 -24.58
N PRO A 154 24.15 -9.42 -25.16
CA PRO A 154 23.74 -8.09 -25.60
C PRO A 154 22.57 -8.08 -26.60
N PRO A 155 22.52 -8.89 -27.66
CA PRO A 155 21.40 -8.91 -28.59
C PRO A 155 20.06 -9.23 -27.90
N LEU A 156 20.04 -10.26 -27.04
CA LEU A 156 18.85 -10.67 -26.31
C LEU A 156 18.42 -9.61 -25.29
N TYR A 157 19.39 -8.97 -24.62
CA TYR A 157 19.12 -7.88 -23.69
C TYR A 157 18.41 -6.71 -24.37
N TRP A 158 18.94 -6.27 -25.52
CA TRP A 158 18.31 -5.16 -26.25
C TRP A 158 16.94 -5.51 -26.80
N ALA A 159 16.76 -6.74 -27.31
CA ALA A 159 15.44 -7.21 -27.73
C ALA A 159 14.43 -7.18 -26.55
N PHE A 160 14.84 -7.64 -25.36
CA PHE A 160 14.04 -7.57 -24.15
C PHE A 160 13.70 -6.12 -23.76
N ARG A 161 14.69 -5.21 -23.77
CA ARG A 161 14.48 -3.79 -23.44
C ARG A 161 13.48 -3.12 -24.41
N ILE A 162 13.56 -3.44 -25.69
CA ILE A 162 12.60 -2.92 -26.68
C ILE A 162 11.19 -3.47 -26.41
N MET A 163 11.05 -4.78 -26.17
CA MET A 163 9.75 -5.36 -25.81
C MET A 163 9.17 -4.75 -24.53
N GLU A 164 10.00 -4.56 -23.51
CA GLU A 164 9.60 -3.93 -22.26
C GLU A 164 9.13 -2.50 -22.50
N TRP A 165 9.85 -1.71 -23.27
CA TRP A 165 9.45 -0.36 -23.65
C TRP A 165 8.09 -0.34 -24.38
N ILE A 166 7.90 -1.22 -25.38
CA ILE A 166 6.62 -1.36 -26.10
C ILE A 166 5.49 -1.72 -25.13
N ARG A 167 5.73 -2.70 -24.25
CA ARG A 167 4.75 -3.10 -23.21
C ARG A 167 4.32 -1.91 -22.35
N TRP A 168 5.25 -1.10 -21.88
CA TRP A 168 4.95 0.07 -21.07
C TRP A 168 4.19 1.15 -21.84
N GLN A 169 4.49 1.34 -23.12
CA GLN A 169 3.74 2.25 -24.00
C GLN A 169 2.26 1.79 -24.15
N ILE A 170 2.06 0.51 -24.37
CA ILE A 170 0.71 -0.08 -24.50
C ILE A 170 -0.05 0.06 -23.19
N LEU A 171 0.56 -0.31 -22.06
CA LEU A 171 -0.05 -0.22 -20.74
C LEU A 171 -0.33 1.24 -20.35
N GLY A 172 0.56 2.17 -20.70
CA GLY A 172 0.34 3.60 -20.48
C GLY A 172 -0.86 4.15 -21.26
N ARG A 173 -1.02 3.75 -22.52
CA ARG A 173 -2.17 4.13 -23.35
C ARG A 173 -3.48 3.49 -22.88
N ALA A 174 -3.45 2.20 -22.51
CA ALA A 174 -4.62 1.51 -21.96
C ALA A 174 -5.10 2.15 -20.63
N ARG A 175 -4.18 2.69 -19.84
CA ARG A 175 -4.47 3.45 -18.62
C ARG A 175 -5.21 4.76 -18.94
N HIS A 176 -4.76 5.46 -19.96
CA HIS A 176 -5.38 6.74 -20.39
C HIS A 176 -6.80 6.52 -20.92
N MET A 177 -7.03 5.44 -21.67
CA MET A 177 -8.36 5.08 -22.20
C MET A 177 -9.35 4.64 -21.10
N ARG A 178 -8.89 3.95 -20.04
CA ARG A 178 -9.76 3.57 -18.90
C ARG A 178 -10.18 4.75 -18.02
N GLY A 179 -9.41 5.83 -18.01
CA GLY A 179 -9.80 7.09 -17.33
C GLY A 179 -10.79 7.96 -18.09
N ILE A 180 -11.07 7.65 -19.36
CA ILE A 180 -11.93 8.44 -20.24
C ILE A 180 -13.33 7.79 -20.40
N LEU A 181 -13.49 6.51 -20.07
CA LEU A 181 -14.79 5.84 -20.13
C LEU A 181 -15.49 5.99 -18.76
N PRO A 182 -16.64 6.70 -18.72
CA PRO A 182 -17.49 6.71 -17.53
C PRO A 182 -18.02 5.29 -17.28
N ALA A 183 -18.14 4.93 -15.99
CA ALA A 183 -18.72 3.68 -15.54
C ALA A 183 -20.19 3.58 -15.91
#